data_c99f900aa09ac7d11c2b91f20ccf3c46
#
_entry.id   c99f900aa09ac7d11c2b91f20ccf3c46
#
_cell.length_a   1.000
_cell.length_b   1.000
_cell.length_c   1.000
_cell.angle_alpha   90.00
_cell.angle_beta   90.00
_cell.angle_gamma   90.00
#
_symmetry.space_group_name_H-M   'P 1'
#
loop_
_entity.id
_entity.type
_entity.pdbx_description
1 polymer ?
#
loop_
_entity_poly.entity_id
_entity_poly.type
_entity_poly.pdbx_seq_one_letter_code
_entity_poly.pdbx_strand_id
1 'polypeptide(L)'
;MSNPEPNYHLFLGSAEVPVAAAALGLLISDEAHEQEIRRLAREVIAGLEGAPDAQGMLTVTLSPKQMKITHTAVKLLLDDSQREQASEREALHSILDKLPDEHTMRAIVLE
;
A
#
# COMPACT_ATOMS: atom_id res chain seq x y z
N MET A 1 -21.45 -18.51 10.81
CA MET A 1 -20.13 -17.94 11.11
C MET A 1 -19.48 -17.48 9.82
N SER A 2 -19.21 -16.20 9.74
CA SER A 2 -18.58 -15.67 8.53
C SER A 2 -17.11 -16.07 8.51
N ASN A 3 -16.63 -16.55 7.37
CA ASN A 3 -15.22 -16.80 7.21
C ASN A 3 -14.49 -15.46 7.21
N PRO A 4 -13.40 -15.34 7.98
CA PRO A 4 -12.60 -14.13 7.87
C PRO A 4 -12.06 -14.03 6.45
N GLU A 5 -12.10 -12.84 5.89
CA GLU A 5 -11.51 -12.61 4.59
C GLU A 5 -10.01 -12.93 4.67
N PRO A 6 -9.46 -13.61 3.65
CA PRO A 6 -8.04 -13.95 3.68
C PRO A 6 -7.19 -12.67 3.67
N ASN A 7 -6.32 -12.56 4.66
CA ASN A 7 -5.39 -11.45 4.71
C ASN A 7 -4.25 -11.71 3.74
N TYR A 8 -3.72 -10.64 3.18
CA TYR A 8 -2.58 -10.70 2.29
C TYR A 8 -1.32 -10.24 3.05
N HIS A 9 -0.26 -10.99 2.91
CA HIS A 9 1.03 -10.64 3.54
C HIS A 9 1.92 -9.98 2.50
N LEU A 10 2.22 -8.71 2.73
CA LEU A 10 3.07 -7.93 1.85
C LEU A 10 4.45 -7.81 2.47
N PHE A 11 5.48 -8.22 1.72
CA PHE A 11 6.86 -8.18 2.19
C PHE A 11 7.56 -6.99 1.55
N LEU A 12 8.02 -6.05 2.38
CA LEU A 12 8.66 -4.82 1.91
C LEU A 12 10.09 -4.73 2.40
N GLY A 13 11.00 -4.40 1.49
CA GLY A 13 12.38 -4.10 1.86
C GLY A 13 12.52 -2.71 2.46
N SER A 14 13.68 -2.42 3.03
CA SER A 14 13.93 -1.15 3.70
C SER A 14 13.77 0.06 2.77
N ALA A 15 14.04 -0.10 1.48
CA ALA A 15 13.87 0.99 0.51
C ALA A 15 12.41 1.18 0.12
N GLU A 16 11.59 0.15 0.25
CA GLU A 16 10.17 0.19 -0.15
C GLU A 16 9.27 0.78 0.93
N VAL A 17 9.60 0.59 2.19
CA VAL A 17 8.77 1.02 3.32
C VAL A 17 8.50 2.53 3.29
N PRO A 18 9.52 3.41 3.20
CA PRO A 18 9.25 4.85 3.18
C PRO A 18 8.49 5.30 1.92
N VAL A 19 8.70 4.60 0.81
CA VAL A 19 7.98 4.91 -0.43
C VAL A 19 6.51 4.55 -0.30
N ALA A 20 6.21 3.39 0.28
CA ALA A 20 4.82 2.98 0.55
C ALA A 20 4.14 3.96 1.50
N ALA A 21 4.85 4.40 2.56
CA ALA A 21 4.31 5.37 3.51
C ALA A 21 4.02 6.70 2.83
N ALA A 22 4.91 7.17 1.95
CA ALA A 22 4.70 8.41 1.20
C ALA A 22 3.48 8.29 0.29
N ALA A 23 3.32 7.15 -0.38
CA ALA A 23 2.17 6.92 -1.24
C ALA A 23 0.85 6.98 -0.47
N LEU A 24 0.79 6.30 0.67
CA LEU A 24 -0.41 6.28 1.52
C LEU A 24 -0.69 7.67 2.10
N GLY A 25 0.36 8.44 2.37
CA GLY A 25 0.23 9.82 2.84
C GLY A 25 -0.52 10.72 1.87
N LEU A 26 -0.45 10.44 0.56
CA LEU A 26 -1.21 11.21 -0.43
C LEU A 26 -2.71 11.04 -0.23
N LEU A 27 -3.15 9.83 0.14
CA LEU A 27 -4.58 9.57 0.38
C LEU A 27 -5.07 10.25 1.65
N ILE A 28 -4.21 10.40 2.64
CA ILE A 28 -4.58 11.03 3.91
C ILE A 28 -4.64 12.54 3.79
N SER A 29 -3.67 13.12 3.10
CA SER A 29 -3.57 14.58 3.00
C SER A 29 -4.57 15.20 2.03
N ASP A 30 -5.17 14.41 1.15
CA ASP A 30 -6.16 14.91 0.19
C ASP A 30 -7.56 14.79 0.79
N GLU A 31 -8.14 15.90 1.15
CA GLU A 31 -9.48 15.94 1.76
C GLU A 31 -10.59 15.54 0.79
N ALA A 32 -10.29 15.46 -0.50
CA ALA A 32 -11.26 14.99 -1.50
C ALA A 32 -11.56 13.51 -1.36
N HIS A 33 -10.66 12.74 -0.71
CA HIS A 33 -10.90 11.32 -0.48
C HIS A 33 -11.86 11.12 0.69
N GLU A 34 -12.66 10.07 0.59
CA GLU A 34 -13.61 9.72 1.64
C GLU A 34 -12.88 9.37 2.93
N GLN A 35 -13.56 9.60 4.04
CA GLN A 35 -13.02 9.36 5.37
C GLN A 35 -12.60 7.88 5.56
N GLU A 36 -13.37 6.96 4.98
CA GLU A 36 -13.06 5.53 5.02
C GLU A 36 -11.73 5.22 4.34
N ILE A 37 -11.47 5.84 3.19
CA ILE A 37 -10.20 5.66 2.46
C ILE A 37 -9.04 6.18 3.30
N ARG A 38 -9.21 7.36 3.90
CA ARG A 38 -8.18 7.97 4.74
C ARG A 38 -7.92 7.12 5.99
N ARG A 39 -8.96 6.56 6.60
CA ARG A 39 -8.82 5.69 7.74
C ARG A 39 -8.04 4.42 7.40
N LEU A 40 -8.38 3.78 6.27
CA LEU A 40 -7.69 2.59 5.82
C LEU A 40 -6.20 2.87 5.54
N ALA A 41 -5.91 4.03 4.94
CA ALA A 41 -4.52 4.42 4.67
C ALA A 41 -3.74 4.59 5.97
N ARG A 42 -4.34 5.20 7.00
CA ARG A 42 -3.70 5.34 8.30
C ARG A 42 -3.41 3.99 8.95
N GLU A 43 -4.34 3.05 8.80
CA GLU A 43 -4.16 1.70 9.34
C GLU A 43 -2.97 1.00 8.70
N VAL A 44 -2.83 1.13 7.39
CA VAL A 44 -1.69 0.53 6.68
C VAL A 44 -0.38 1.19 7.10
N ILE A 45 -0.37 2.51 7.21
CA ILE A 45 0.84 3.24 7.66
C ILE A 45 1.25 2.76 9.04
N ALA A 46 0.30 2.57 9.95
CA ALA A 46 0.60 2.06 11.28
C ALA A 46 1.28 0.68 11.21
N GLY A 47 0.86 -0.16 10.27
CA GLY A 47 1.52 -1.45 10.03
C GLY A 47 2.93 -1.33 9.50
N LEU A 48 3.24 -0.23 8.79
CA LEU A 48 4.59 0.01 8.26
C LEU A 48 5.58 0.43 9.34
N GLU A 49 5.10 0.78 10.53
CA GLU A 49 5.96 1.18 11.65
C GLU A 49 6.51 -0.02 12.42
N GLY A 50 6.15 -1.24 12.03
CA GLY A 50 6.64 -2.45 12.67
C GLY A 50 8.14 -2.66 12.45
N ALA A 51 8.72 -3.58 13.22
CA ALA A 51 10.13 -3.90 13.10
C ALA A 51 10.38 -4.87 11.95
N PRO A 52 11.40 -4.64 11.12
CA PRO A 52 11.78 -5.60 10.08
C PRO A 52 12.40 -6.85 10.70
N ASP A 53 12.42 -7.93 9.92
CA ASP A 53 13.03 -9.18 10.36
C ASP A 53 14.57 -9.11 10.24
N ALA A 54 15.23 -10.25 10.48
CA ALA A 54 16.70 -10.32 10.48
C ALA A 54 17.30 -9.99 9.10
N GLN A 55 16.53 -10.12 8.02
CA GLN A 55 16.97 -9.80 6.67
C GLN A 55 16.60 -8.37 6.25
N GLY A 56 16.00 -7.60 7.14
CA GLY A 56 15.58 -6.24 6.83
C GLY A 56 14.23 -6.16 6.11
N MET A 57 13.48 -7.25 6.08
CA MET A 57 12.16 -7.28 5.43
C MET A 57 11.07 -7.07 6.45
N LEU A 58 10.15 -6.17 6.12
CA LEU A 58 8.97 -5.92 6.94
C LEU A 58 7.80 -6.68 6.35
N THR A 59 7.10 -7.44 7.17
CA THR A 59 5.87 -8.12 6.76
C THR A 59 4.67 -7.30 7.22
N VAL A 60 3.85 -6.89 6.26
CA VAL A 60 2.63 -6.14 6.55
C VAL A 60 1.45 -7.01 6.18
N THR A 61 0.54 -7.23 7.13
CA THR A 61 -0.66 -8.01 6.87
C THR A 61 -1.79 -7.06 6.50
N LEU A 62 -2.36 -7.24 5.32
CA LEU A 62 -3.38 -6.36 4.77
C LEU A 62 -4.69 -7.11 4.59
N SER A 63 -5.80 -6.48 5.00
CA SER A 63 -7.12 -6.94 4.61
C SER A 63 -7.32 -6.65 3.12
N PRO A 64 -8.33 -7.26 2.46
CA PRO A 64 -8.60 -6.93 1.05
C PRO A 64 -8.80 -5.44 0.81
N LYS A 65 -9.52 -4.75 1.69
CA LYS A 65 -9.73 -3.31 1.55
C LYS A 65 -8.43 -2.52 1.70
N GLN A 66 -7.60 -2.89 2.69
CA GLN A 66 -6.30 -2.25 2.88
C GLN A 66 -5.38 -2.49 1.70
N MET A 67 -5.44 -3.69 1.12
CA MET A 67 -4.66 -4.05 -0.06
C MET A 67 -5.05 -3.18 -1.26
N LYS A 68 -6.35 -2.99 -1.47
CA LYS A 68 -6.85 -2.12 -2.54
C LYS A 68 -6.40 -0.68 -2.37
N ILE A 69 -6.46 -0.16 -1.14
CA ILE A 69 -6.02 1.20 -0.83
C ILE A 69 -4.52 1.36 -1.08
N THR A 70 -3.73 0.37 -0.69
CA THR A 70 -2.28 0.40 -0.91
C THR A 70 -1.97 0.41 -2.41
N HIS A 71 -2.64 -0.43 -3.18
CA HIS A 71 -2.47 -0.48 -4.62
C HIS A 71 -2.80 0.88 -5.25
N THR A 72 -3.93 1.47 -4.86
CA THR A 72 -4.34 2.79 -5.36
C THR A 72 -3.32 3.87 -5.02
N ALA A 73 -2.84 3.87 -3.78
CA ALA A 73 -1.86 4.86 -3.31
C ALA A 73 -0.56 4.76 -4.10
N VAL A 74 -0.07 3.54 -4.30
CA VAL A 74 1.19 3.33 -5.04
C VAL A 74 1.04 3.78 -6.49
N LYS A 75 -0.09 3.49 -7.13
CA LYS A 75 -0.34 3.94 -8.50
C LYS A 75 -0.42 5.46 -8.59
N LEU A 76 -1.06 6.11 -7.62
CA LEU A 76 -1.14 7.57 -7.60
C LEU A 76 0.23 8.21 -7.49
N LEU A 77 1.07 7.71 -6.59
CA LEU A 77 2.41 8.26 -6.45
C LEU A 77 3.26 7.99 -7.69
N LEU A 78 3.10 6.81 -8.30
CA LEU A 78 3.82 6.47 -9.51
C LEU A 78 3.43 7.42 -10.66
N ASP A 79 2.14 7.72 -10.80
CA ASP A 79 1.66 8.64 -11.83
C ASP A 79 2.14 10.06 -11.58
N ASP A 80 2.32 10.45 -10.32
CA ASP A 80 2.78 11.78 -9.93
C ASP A 80 4.31 11.92 -9.96
N SER A 81 5.03 10.80 -9.93
CA SER A 81 6.49 10.85 -9.88
C SER A 81 7.09 11.20 -11.24
N GLN A 82 8.23 11.89 -11.19
CA GLN A 82 8.93 12.32 -12.40
C GLN A 82 10.05 11.35 -12.76
N ARG A 83 10.54 11.47 -13.99
CA ARG A 83 11.60 10.58 -14.47
C ARG A 83 12.88 10.70 -13.66
N GLU A 84 13.13 11.87 -13.06
CA GLU A 84 14.29 12.11 -12.22
C GLU A 84 14.24 11.29 -10.92
N GLN A 85 13.07 10.76 -10.57
CA GLN A 85 12.86 9.97 -9.36
C GLN A 85 12.93 8.48 -9.66
N ALA A 86 13.93 8.07 -10.42
CA ALA A 86 14.05 6.68 -10.91
C ALA A 86 14.04 5.65 -9.78
N SER A 87 14.74 5.91 -8.68
CA SER A 87 14.78 4.97 -7.54
C SER A 87 13.41 4.80 -6.89
N GLU A 88 12.68 5.90 -6.74
CA GLU A 88 11.34 5.87 -6.18
C GLU A 88 10.37 5.12 -7.09
N ARG A 89 10.46 5.38 -8.40
CA ARG A 89 9.62 4.69 -9.38
C ARG A 89 9.90 3.19 -9.39
N GLU A 90 11.15 2.81 -9.28
CA GLU A 90 11.55 1.41 -9.23
C GLU A 90 10.97 0.72 -8.00
N ALA A 91 11.04 1.39 -6.84
CA ALA A 91 10.44 0.86 -5.61
C ALA A 91 8.91 0.74 -5.74
N LEU A 92 8.26 1.72 -6.37
CA LEU A 92 6.81 1.68 -6.58
C LEU A 92 6.42 0.51 -7.48
N HIS A 93 7.15 0.29 -8.57
CA HIS A 93 6.91 -0.86 -9.44
C HIS A 93 7.12 -2.18 -8.71
N SER A 94 8.14 -2.26 -7.88
CA SER A 94 8.43 -3.45 -7.09
C SER A 94 7.27 -3.75 -6.13
N ILE A 95 6.71 -2.73 -5.50
CA ILE A 95 5.55 -2.90 -4.61
C ILE A 95 4.34 -3.38 -5.39
N LEU A 96 4.08 -2.78 -6.56
CA LEU A 96 2.95 -3.19 -7.40
C LEU A 96 3.08 -4.65 -7.84
N ASP A 97 4.29 -5.09 -8.16
CA ASP A 97 4.53 -6.48 -8.57
C ASP A 97 4.23 -7.49 -7.46
N LYS A 98 4.29 -7.03 -6.21
CA LYS A 98 4.00 -7.87 -5.04
C LYS A 98 2.52 -7.90 -4.67
N LEU A 99 1.74 -6.98 -5.23
CA LEU A 99 0.30 -6.91 -4.99
C LEU A 99 -0.44 -7.68 -6.09
N PRO A 100 -1.67 -8.18 -5.79
CA PRO A 100 -2.50 -8.78 -6.84
C PRO A 100 -2.74 -7.79 -7.97
N ASP A 101 -3.13 -8.31 -9.14
CA ASP A 101 -3.33 -7.47 -10.31
C ASP A 101 -4.54 -6.52 -10.15
N GLU A 102 -4.65 -5.61 -11.09
CA GLU A 102 -5.72 -4.60 -11.07
C GLU A 102 -7.10 -5.23 -11.16
N HIS A 103 -7.22 -6.33 -11.89
CA HIS A 103 -8.49 -7.04 -12.01
C HIS A 103 -8.96 -7.55 -10.65
N THR A 104 -8.06 -8.15 -9.88
CA THR A 104 -8.35 -8.61 -8.53
C THR A 104 -8.74 -7.43 -7.64
N MET A 105 -8.04 -6.30 -7.78
CA MET A 105 -8.35 -5.11 -6.99
C MET A 105 -9.73 -4.55 -7.27
N ARG A 106 -10.18 -4.59 -8.53
CA ARG A 106 -11.51 -4.12 -8.90
C ARG A 106 -12.62 -4.96 -8.29
N ALA A 107 -12.36 -6.23 -8.02
CA ALA A 107 -13.33 -7.10 -7.40
C ALA A 107 -13.55 -6.78 -5.91
N ILE A 108 -12.66 -6.02 -5.31
CA ILE A 108 -12.77 -5.64 -3.90
C ILE A 108 -13.63 -4.40 -3.75
N VAL A 109 -14.67 -4.51 -2.95
CA VAL A 109 -15.59 -3.40 -2.68
C VAL A 109 -15.21 -2.75 -1.37
N LEU A 110 -15.11 -1.42 -1.36
CA LEU A 110 -14.70 -0.66 -0.16
C LEU A 110 -15.84 -0.36 0.80
N GLU A 111 -17.06 -0.60 0.38
CA GLU A 111 -18.24 -0.36 1.22
C GLU A 111 -18.50 -1.49 2.20
#